data_ba73910bdbd1f0d1cddc84fc2550afee
#
_entry.id   ba73910bdbd1f0d1cddc84fc2550afee
#
_cell.length_a   1.000
_cell.length_b   1.000
_cell.length_c   1.000
_cell.angle_alpha   90.00
_cell.angle_beta   90.00
_cell.angle_gamma   90.00
#
_symmetry.space_group_name_H-M   'P 1'
#
loop_
_entity.id
_entity.type
_entity.pdbx_description
1 polymer ?
#
loop_
_entity_poly.entity_id
_entity_poly.type
_entity_poly.pdbx_seq_one_letter_code
_entity_poly.pdbx_strand_id
1 'polypeptide(L)'
;VKDSTLFNIYKQEKIFVNSFHHQAVSVPGKKLRTIAKSSDGIIEAVESSEYKSILGVQWHPEWLEDEGLKIFQWLVGQANEFYEAKQLHKRILTLDTHCDTPMFFPQGIRFDHRDSRILVDLHKMTDGHQDATTMVAYLPQPKIGETFSSKVAFDVEGPAQYADLIFDKIEDIVS
;
A
#
# COMPACT_ATOMS: atom_id res chain seq x y z
N VAL A 1 2.23 -23.14 -1.64
CA VAL A 1 3.45 -22.30 -1.80
C VAL A 1 3.95 -21.89 -0.42
N LYS A 2 5.24 -22.16 -0.09
CA LYS A 2 5.79 -22.00 1.27
C LYS A 2 5.80 -20.55 1.83
N ASP A 3 5.78 -19.56 0.97
CA ASP A 3 5.75 -18.14 1.34
C ASP A 3 4.34 -17.52 1.24
N SER A 4 3.29 -18.33 1.32
CA SER A 4 1.91 -17.88 1.17
C SER A 4 1.17 -17.76 2.50
N THR A 5 0.09 -16.97 2.49
CA THR A 5 -0.84 -16.85 3.61
C THR A 5 -1.40 -18.22 4.01
N LEU A 6 -1.80 -19.05 3.06
CA LEU A 6 -2.29 -20.40 3.34
C LEU A 6 -1.25 -21.28 4.04
N PHE A 7 0.00 -21.25 3.60
CA PHE A 7 1.05 -22.00 4.30
C PHE A 7 1.25 -21.48 5.73
N ASN A 8 1.13 -20.16 5.92
CA ASN A 8 1.24 -19.58 7.26
C ASN A 8 0.08 -19.98 8.18
N ILE A 9 -1.12 -20.16 7.62
CA ILE A 9 -2.31 -20.61 8.37
C ILE A 9 -2.19 -22.10 8.73
N TYR A 10 -1.91 -22.96 7.75
CA TYR A 10 -1.99 -24.42 7.91
C TYR A 10 -0.68 -25.07 8.33
N LYS A 11 0.48 -24.44 8.07
CA LYS A 11 1.84 -24.99 8.29
C LYS A 11 2.06 -26.33 7.57
N GLN A 12 1.34 -26.56 6.49
CA GLN A 12 1.36 -27.80 5.69
C GLN A 12 1.49 -27.47 4.21
N GLU A 13 2.21 -28.32 3.47
CA GLU A 13 2.34 -28.18 2.00
C GLU A 13 1.13 -28.75 1.24
N LYS A 14 0.37 -29.62 1.89
CA LYS A 14 -0.84 -30.23 1.34
C LYS A 14 -1.93 -30.22 2.40
N ILE A 15 -3.11 -29.82 2.00
CA ILE A 15 -4.34 -29.84 2.80
C ILE A 15 -5.43 -30.55 2.02
N PHE A 16 -6.36 -31.17 2.73
CA PHE A 16 -7.57 -31.74 2.12
C PHE A 16 -8.69 -30.73 2.22
N VAL A 17 -9.37 -30.48 1.11
CA VAL A 17 -10.48 -29.53 1.02
C VAL A 17 -11.67 -30.16 0.31
N ASN A 18 -12.87 -29.64 0.52
CA ASN A 18 -14.04 -30.03 -0.25
C ASN A 18 -14.04 -29.37 -1.63
N SER A 19 -14.83 -29.89 -2.56
CA SER A 19 -14.98 -29.35 -3.91
C SER A 19 -16.44 -29.44 -4.34
N PHE A 20 -17.16 -28.32 -4.23
CA PHE A 20 -18.58 -28.19 -4.61
C PHE A 20 -18.78 -27.25 -5.80
N HIS A 21 -17.73 -26.92 -6.50
CA HIS A 21 -17.75 -25.99 -7.61
C HIS A 21 -17.67 -26.70 -8.96
N HIS A 22 -18.21 -26.09 -10.00
CA HIS A 22 -18.13 -26.51 -11.40
C HIS A 22 -17.44 -25.47 -12.30
N GLN A 23 -17.00 -24.36 -11.70
CA GLN A 23 -16.21 -23.31 -12.32
C GLN A 23 -14.96 -23.05 -11.47
N ALA A 24 -13.90 -22.58 -12.09
CA ALA A 24 -12.66 -22.24 -11.40
C ALA A 24 -11.97 -21.06 -12.08
N VAL A 25 -11.08 -20.43 -11.34
CA VAL A 25 -10.22 -19.37 -11.87
C VAL A 25 -9.26 -19.98 -12.89
N SER A 26 -9.32 -19.52 -14.14
CA SER A 26 -8.38 -19.92 -15.19
C SER A 26 -7.10 -19.09 -15.12
N VAL A 27 -7.25 -17.76 -15.02
CA VAL A 27 -6.14 -16.81 -14.91
C VAL A 27 -6.46 -15.84 -13.77
N PRO A 28 -5.60 -15.72 -12.76
CA PRO A 28 -5.78 -14.73 -11.72
C PRO A 28 -5.78 -13.31 -12.28
N GLY A 29 -6.56 -12.43 -11.67
CA GLY A 29 -6.53 -11.01 -11.98
C GLY A 29 -5.16 -10.37 -11.69
N LYS A 30 -4.92 -9.17 -12.23
CA LYS A 30 -3.71 -8.40 -11.91
C LYS A 30 -3.59 -8.25 -10.39
N LYS A 31 -2.36 -8.37 -9.88
CA LYS A 31 -2.05 -8.25 -8.43
C LYS A 31 -2.57 -9.40 -7.56
N LEU A 32 -3.05 -10.48 -8.17
CA LEU A 32 -3.34 -11.74 -7.48
C LEU A 32 -2.36 -12.81 -7.92
N ARG A 33 -1.86 -13.61 -6.97
CA ARG A 33 -1.01 -14.76 -7.25
C ARG A 33 -1.68 -16.06 -6.83
N THR A 34 -1.49 -17.10 -7.60
CA THR A 34 -1.92 -18.46 -7.24
C THR A 34 -1.05 -19.01 -6.13
N ILE A 35 -1.67 -19.49 -5.05
CA ILE A 35 -0.97 -20.04 -3.89
C ILE A 35 -1.30 -21.49 -3.59
N ALA A 36 -2.38 -22.02 -4.16
CA ALA A 36 -2.71 -23.43 -4.09
C ALA A 36 -3.35 -23.92 -5.40
N LYS A 37 -3.08 -25.19 -5.73
CA LYS A 37 -3.71 -25.94 -6.82
C LYS A 37 -4.05 -27.35 -6.36
N SER A 38 -5.13 -27.88 -6.91
CA SER A 38 -5.47 -29.31 -6.83
C SER A 38 -4.52 -30.16 -7.66
N SER A 39 -4.60 -31.48 -7.50
CA SER A 39 -3.73 -32.44 -8.23
C SER A 39 -3.94 -32.42 -9.75
N ASP A 40 -5.09 -32.00 -10.23
CA ASP A 40 -5.45 -31.82 -11.65
C ASP A 40 -5.11 -30.43 -12.19
N GLY A 41 -4.52 -29.55 -11.35
CA GLY A 41 -4.00 -28.25 -11.75
C GLY A 41 -4.99 -27.09 -11.62
N ILE A 42 -6.21 -27.32 -11.12
CA ILE A 42 -7.19 -26.28 -10.87
C ILE A 42 -6.67 -25.33 -9.80
N ILE A 43 -6.86 -24.04 -9.99
CA ILE A 43 -6.50 -23.01 -8.99
C ILE A 43 -7.51 -23.08 -7.86
N GLU A 44 -7.01 -23.42 -6.69
CA GLU A 44 -7.80 -23.56 -5.46
C GLU A 44 -7.68 -22.37 -4.51
N ALA A 45 -6.58 -21.61 -4.62
CA ALA A 45 -6.47 -20.38 -3.83
C ALA A 45 -5.58 -19.34 -4.48
N VAL A 46 -5.95 -18.09 -4.23
CA VAL A 46 -5.21 -16.88 -4.65
C VAL A 46 -5.07 -15.93 -3.47
N GLU A 47 -4.03 -15.12 -3.49
CA GLU A 47 -3.85 -14.03 -2.54
C GLU A 47 -3.38 -12.76 -3.26
N SER A 48 -3.53 -11.61 -2.63
CA SER A 48 -2.98 -10.37 -3.18
C SER A 48 -1.46 -10.32 -3.03
N SER A 49 -0.78 -9.82 -4.07
CA SER A 49 0.64 -9.49 -4.01
C SER A 49 0.91 -8.12 -3.38
N GLU A 50 -0.12 -7.32 -3.12
CA GLU A 50 0.00 -5.96 -2.59
C GLU A 50 -0.60 -5.81 -1.18
N TYR A 51 -1.68 -6.53 -0.88
CA TYR A 51 -2.42 -6.39 0.37
C TYR A 51 -2.38 -7.68 1.18
N LYS A 52 -1.94 -7.59 2.43
CA LYS A 52 -1.71 -8.74 3.32
C LYS A 52 -2.99 -9.53 3.67
N SER A 53 -4.15 -8.89 3.66
CA SER A 53 -5.39 -9.46 4.19
C SER A 53 -6.41 -9.83 3.10
N ILE A 54 -5.93 -10.09 1.87
CA ILE A 54 -6.77 -10.57 0.77
C ILE A 54 -6.38 -12.00 0.44
N LEU A 55 -7.27 -12.92 0.75
CA LEU A 55 -7.18 -14.35 0.46
C LEU A 55 -8.48 -14.82 -0.18
N GLY A 56 -8.41 -15.47 -1.33
CA GLY A 56 -9.53 -16.13 -1.98
C GLY A 56 -9.30 -17.64 -2.02
N VAL A 57 -10.29 -18.41 -1.63
CA VAL A 57 -10.27 -19.88 -1.70
C VAL A 57 -11.43 -20.39 -2.54
N GLN A 58 -11.25 -21.49 -3.25
CA GLN A 58 -12.24 -22.07 -4.14
C GLN A 58 -13.17 -23.03 -3.40
N TRP A 59 -12.69 -23.65 -2.33
CA TRP A 59 -13.47 -24.53 -1.48
C TRP A 59 -14.33 -23.76 -0.46
N HIS A 60 -15.16 -24.49 0.27
CA HIS A 60 -16.02 -24.01 1.34
C HIS A 60 -15.41 -24.31 2.71
N PRO A 61 -14.60 -23.39 3.30
CA PRO A 61 -13.97 -23.62 4.59
C PRO A 61 -14.99 -23.80 5.72
N GLU A 62 -16.17 -23.19 5.62
CA GLU A 62 -17.25 -23.32 6.60
C GLU A 62 -17.79 -24.75 6.75
N TRP A 63 -17.41 -25.65 5.84
CA TRP A 63 -17.83 -27.05 5.85
C TRP A 63 -16.71 -28.02 6.28
N LEU A 64 -15.56 -27.49 6.74
CA LEU A 64 -14.37 -28.27 7.08
C LEU A 64 -14.06 -28.27 8.59
N GLU A 65 -15.06 -28.07 9.43
CA GLU A 65 -14.91 -28.11 10.90
C GLU A 65 -13.65 -27.34 11.37
N ASP A 66 -12.79 -27.96 12.18
CA ASP A 66 -11.60 -27.32 12.77
C ASP A 66 -10.60 -26.82 11.72
N GLU A 67 -10.44 -27.54 10.62
CA GLU A 67 -9.50 -27.14 9.57
C GLU A 67 -10.00 -25.87 8.83
N GLY A 68 -11.31 -25.76 8.61
CA GLY A 68 -11.91 -24.56 8.03
C GLY A 68 -11.88 -23.37 8.98
N LEU A 69 -12.01 -23.61 10.28
CA LEU A 69 -11.97 -22.56 11.31
C LEU A 69 -10.66 -21.77 11.31
N LYS A 70 -9.53 -22.38 10.92
CA LYS A 70 -8.22 -21.72 10.86
C LYS A 70 -8.22 -20.49 9.93
N ILE A 71 -8.91 -20.53 8.80
CA ILE A 71 -9.03 -19.37 7.89
C ILE A 71 -9.81 -18.23 8.56
N PHE A 72 -10.91 -18.57 9.23
CA PHE A 72 -11.72 -17.57 9.94
C PHE A 72 -10.97 -16.96 11.13
N GLN A 73 -10.21 -17.77 11.87
CA GLN A 73 -9.35 -17.29 12.95
C GLN A 73 -8.27 -16.34 12.43
N TRP A 74 -7.64 -16.66 11.29
CA TRP A 74 -6.70 -15.76 10.62
C TRP A 74 -7.38 -14.44 10.23
N LEU A 75 -8.57 -14.49 9.62
CA LEU A 75 -9.31 -13.28 9.21
C LEU A 75 -9.66 -12.39 10.41
N VAL A 76 -10.15 -12.99 11.50
CA VAL A 76 -10.45 -12.27 12.75
C VAL A 76 -9.17 -11.67 13.34
N GLY A 77 -8.06 -12.40 13.32
CA GLY A 77 -6.75 -11.91 13.75
C GLY A 77 -6.33 -10.66 12.96
N GLN A 78 -6.42 -10.71 11.63
CA GLN A 78 -6.11 -9.56 10.77
C GLN A 78 -7.02 -8.35 11.03
N ALA A 79 -8.30 -8.59 11.25
CA ALA A 79 -9.26 -7.54 11.59
C ALA A 79 -8.94 -6.90 12.96
N ASN A 80 -8.55 -7.68 13.94
CA ASN A 80 -8.16 -7.18 15.27
C ASN A 80 -6.86 -6.36 15.20
N GLU A 81 -5.82 -6.83 14.50
CA GLU A 81 -4.58 -6.07 14.29
C GLU A 81 -4.85 -4.70 13.67
N PHE A 82 -5.71 -4.67 12.65
CA PHE A 82 -6.10 -3.41 11.99
C PHE A 82 -6.89 -2.49 12.93
N TYR A 83 -7.81 -3.05 13.71
CA TYR A 83 -8.58 -2.30 14.70
C TYR A 83 -7.68 -1.69 15.78
N GLU A 84 -6.78 -2.49 16.35
CA GLU A 84 -5.83 -2.04 17.39
C GLU A 84 -4.90 -0.94 16.87
N ALA A 85 -4.38 -1.08 15.64
CA ALA A 85 -3.57 -0.04 15.01
C ALA A 85 -4.35 1.27 14.88
N LYS A 86 -5.59 1.21 14.40
CA LYS A 86 -6.46 2.40 14.33
C LYS A 86 -6.76 3.02 15.70
N GLN A 87 -6.99 2.20 16.73
CA GLN A 87 -7.20 2.73 18.09
C GLN A 87 -5.93 3.37 18.67
N LEU A 88 -4.76 2.82 18.34
CA LEU A 88 -3.48 3.41 18.74
C LEU A 88 -3.31 4.78 18.08
N HIS A 89 -3.47 4.89 16.76
CA HIS A 89 -3.34 6.15 16.02
C HIS A 89 -4.29 7.25 16.53
N LYS A 90 -5.49 6.89 17.00
CA LYS A 90 -6.42 7.87 17.62
C LYS A 90 -5.96 8.42 18.97
N ARG A 91 -4.99 7.80 19.62
CA ARG A 91 -4.54 8.16 20.98
C ARG A 91 -3.14 8.78 21.00
N ILE A 92 -2.41 8.69 19.93
CA ILE A 92 -1.07 9.25 19.79
C ILE A 92 -1.06 10.32 18.72
N LEU A 93 -0.13 11.26 18.82
CA LEU A 93 0.18 12.18 17.73
C LEU A 93 1.15 11.48 16.77
N THR A 94 0.76 11.35 15.50
CA THR A 94 1.62 10.79 14.46
C THR A 94 2.23 11.91 13.63
N LEU A 95 3.55 11.93 13.53
CA LEU A 95 4.30 12.92 12.78
C LEU A 95 5.24 12.23 11.79
N ASP A 96 5.08 12.55 10.51
CA ASP A 96 6.11 12.31 9.50
C ASP A 96 7.09 13.48 9.51
N THR A 97 8.36 13.18 9.75
CA THR A 97 9.41 14.20 9.88
C THR A 97 10.04 14.60 8.56
N HIS A 98 9.66 13.98 7.44
CA HIS A 98 10.26 14.26 6.13
C HIS A 98 9.32 13.86 4.98
N CYS A 99 8.60 14.83 4.42
CA CYS A 99 7.70 14.63 3.31
C CYS A 99 8.17 15.41 2.08
N ASP A 100 8.54 14.69 1.02
CA ASP A 100 9.03 15.27 -0.25
C ASP A 100 7.91 15.66 -1.23
N THR A 101 6.64 15.52 -0.85
CA THR A 101 5.50 15.91 -1.73
C THR A 101 5.63 17.32 -2.29
N PRO A 102 6.15 18.33 -1.54
CA PRO A 102 6.30 19.69 -2.07
C PRO A 102 7.15 19.81 -3.35
N MET A 103 8.04 18.88 -3.62
CA MET A 103 8.80 18.87 -4.88
C MET A 103 7.92 18.82 -6.13
N PHE A 104 6.67 18.39 -5.99
CA PHE A 104 5.69 18.29 -7.07
C PHE A 104 4.74 19.50 -7.17
N PHE A 105 4.72 20.38 -6.19
CA PHE A 105 3.83 21.57 -6.19
C PHE A 105 4.08 22.50 -7.38
N PRO A 106 5.33 22.76 -7.79
CA PRO A 106 5.57 23.54 -9.00
C PRO A 106 4.97 22.90 -10.26
N GLN A 107 4.71 21.59 -10.26
CA GLN A 107 4.10 20.84 -11.36
C GLN A 107 2.56 20.84 -11.30
N GLY A 108 1.94 21.66 -10.44
CA GLY A 108 0.50 21.78 -10.30
C GLY A 108 -0.15 20.68 -9.44
N ILE A 109 0.64 19.91 -8.69
CA ILE A 109 0.10 19.00 -7.67
C ILE A 109 -0.47 19.85 -6.53
N ARG A 110 -1.67 19.48 -6.08
CA ARG A 110 -2.35 20.09 -4.94
C ARG A 110 -2.41 19.11 -3.79
N PHE A 111 -1.97 19.54 -2.62
CA PHE A 111 -1.93 18.69 -1.42
C PHE A 111 -3.32 18.41 -0.84
N ASP A 112 -4.27 19.32 -1.04
CA ASP A 112 -5.67 19.21 -0.64
C ASP A 112 -6.54 18.35 -1.56
N HIS A 113 -5.94 17.79 -2.62
CA HIS A 113 -6.61 16.90 -3.58
C HIS A 113 -5.94 15.53 -3.57
N ARG A 114 -6.77 14.46 -3.67
CA ARG A 114 -6.24 13.11 -3.83
C ARG A 114 -5.60 12.96 -5.20
N ASP A 115 -4.30 12.63 -5.22
CA ASP A 115 -3.53 12.43 -6.44
C ASP A 115 -2.75 11.12 -6.38
N SER A 116 -2.86 10.29 -7.41
CA SER A 116 -2.17 9.00 -7.49
C SER A 116 -0.66 9.11 -7.77
N ARG A 117 -0.19 10.29 -8.17
CA ARG A 117 1.23 10.55 -8.49
C ARG A 117 2.08 10.79 -7.26
N ILE A 118 1.47 11.10 -6.11
CA ILE A 118 2.15 11.37 -4.84
C ILE A 118 1.73 10.35 -3.79
N LEU A 119 2.59 10.11 -2.82
CA LEU A 119 2.35 9.15 -1.74
C LEU A 119 1.62 9.77 -0.55
N VAL A 120 1.80 11.06 -0.33
CA VAL A 120 1.20 11.81 0.80
C VAL A 120 0.41 13.00 0.26
N ASP A 121 -0.87 13.02 0.56
CA ASP A 121 -1.80 14.14 0.39
C ASP A 121 -2.72 14.19 1.61
N LEU A 122 -3.47 15.28 1.78
CA LEU A 122 -4.34 15.48 2.95
C LEU A 122 -5.37 14.36 3.14
N HIS A 123 -5.89 13.80 2.04
CA HIS A 123 -6.83 12.68 2.10
C HIS A 123 -6.17 11.39 2.56
N LYS A 124 -4.96 11.09 2.07
CA LYS A 124 -4.20 9.90 2.49
C LYS A 124 -3.73 10.01 3.94
N MET A 125 -3.33 11.22 4.38
CA MET A 125 -3.04 11.49 5.80
C MET A 125 -4.28 11.20 6.66
N THR A 126 -5.45 11.71 6.25
CA THR A 126 -6.71 11.48 6.96
C THR A 126 -7.06 9.99 7.02
N ASP A 127 -6.98 9.27 5.90
CA ASP A 127 -7.27 7.84 5.83
C ASP A 127 -6.30 7.01 6.69
N GLY A 128 -5.01 7.41 6.70
CA GLY A 128 -3.94 6.77 7.46
C GLY A 128 -3.86 7.20 8.92
N HIS A 129 -4.70 8.15 9.35
CA HIS A 129 -4.62 8.76 10.69
C HIS A 129 -3.24 9.36 10.99
N GLN A 130 -2.64 10.02 10.02
CA GLN A 130 -1.41 10.79 10.18
C GLN A 130 -1.80 12.24 10.51
N ASP A 131 -1.37 12.72 11.70
CA ASP A 131 -1.82 14.02 12.21
C ASP A 131 -0.98 15.18 11.69
N ALA A 132 0.30 14.95 11.43
CA ALA A 132 1.21 15.99 10.99
C ALA A 132 2.27 15.45 10.02
N THR A 133 2.80 16.35 9.19
CA THR A 133 3.94 16.08 8.32
C THR A 133 4.84 17.31 8.21
N THR A 134 6.16 17.09 8.18
CA THR A 134 7.13 18.14 7.90
C THR A 134 7.36 18.21 6.40
N MET A 135 6.91 19.27 5.77
CA MET A 135 7.10 19.51 4.34
C MET A 135 8.53 19.95 4.08
N VAL A 136 9.17 19.36 3.07
CA VAL A 136 10.57 19.58 2.73
C VAL A 136 10.70 20.17 1.34
N ALA A 137 11.49 21.23 1.21
CA ALA A 137 11.90 21.75 -0.09
C ALA A 137 13.06 20.88 -0.62
N TYR A 138 12.75 19.71 -1.19
CA TYR A 138 13.75 18.84 -1.78
C TYR A 138 14.32 19.43 -3.07
N LEU A 139 15.64 19.46 -3.16
CA LEU A 139 16.37 19.97 -4.33
C LEU A 139 17.02 18.81 -5.10
N PRO A 140 16.75 18.67 -6.42
CA PRO A 140 17.43 17.68 -7.24
C PRO A 140 18.94 17.86 -7.20
N GLN A 141 19.68 16.75 -7.09
CA GLN A 141 21.13 16.75 -7.10
C GLN A 141 21.65 16.44 -8.52
N PRO A 142 22.26 17.41 -9.24
CA PRO A 142 22.88 17.14 -10.52
C PRO A 142 24.11 16.25 -10.36
N LYS A 143 24.36 15.39 -11.35
CA LYS A 143 25.62 14.63 -11.42
C LYS A 143 26.76 15.55 -11.79
N ILE A 144 28.00 15.08 -11.57
CA ILE A 144 29.22 15.81 -11.98
C ILE A 144 29.12 16.11 -13.48
N GLY A 145 29.24 17.39 -13.84
CA GLY A 145 29.16 17.88 -15.23
C GLY A 145 27.72 18.25 -15.70
N GLU A 146 26.69 18.03 -14.88
CA GLU A 146 25.32 18.50 -15.15
C GLU A 146 25.05 19.83 -14.42
N THR A 147 24.16 20.65 -14.96
CA THR A 147 23.66 21.86 -14.29
C THR A 147 22.40 21.61 -13.52
N PHE A 148 22.12 22.36 -12.47
CA PHE A 148 20.89 22.27 -11.69
C PHE A 148 19.64 22.47 -12.60
N SER A 149 19.68 23.46 -13.49
CA SER A 149 18.59 23.76 -14.41
C SER A 149 18.24 22.60 -15.35
N SER A 150 19.19 21.69 -15.62
CA SER A 150 18.89 20.49 -16.42
C SER A 150 18.05 19.43 -15.69
N LYS A 151 17.85 19.56 -14.38
CA LYS A 151 17.10 18.62 -13.52
C LYS A 151 15.73 19.10 -13.10
N VAL A 152 15.40 20.35 -13.41
CA VAL A 152 14.12 20.96 -13.04
C VAL A 152 13.37 21.40 -14.29
N ALA A 153 12.04 21.30 -14.24
CA ALA A 153 11.16 21.66 -15.38
C ALA A 153 10.82 23.16 -15.43
N PHE A 154 11.47 23.97 -14.59
CA PHE A 154 11.19 25.39 -14.44
C PHE A 154 12.41 26.22 -14.79
N ASP A 155 12.15 27.39 -15.36
CA ASP A 155 13.19 28.38 -15.61
C ASP A 155 13.55 29.08 -14.29
N VAL A 156 14.62 28.61 -13.66
CA VAL A 156 15.16 29.13 -12.39
C VAL A 156 16.66 29.36 -12.52
N GLU A 157 17.14 30.42 -11.89
CA GLU A 157 18.56 30.79 -11.93
C GLU A 157 19.44 29.81 -11.16
N GLY A 158 18.88 29.08 -10.19
CA GLY A 158 19.62 28.10 -9.40
C GLY A 158 18.85 27.46 -8.26
N PRO A 159 19.55 26.67 -7.40
CA PRO A 159 18.91 25.93 -6.31
C PRO A 159 18.17 26.81 -5.30
N ALA A 160 18.72 27.98 -4.98
CA ALA A 160 18.09 28.90 -4.01
C ALA A 160 16.71 29.37 -4.50
N GLN A 161 16.64 29.88 -5.72
CA GLN A 161 15.37 30.32 -6.31
C GLN A 161 14.36 29.17 -6.44
N TYR A 162 14.82 27.96 -6.72
CA TYR A 162 13.95 26.79 -6.75
C TYR A 162 13.43 26.42 -5.35
N ALA A 163 14.26 26.54 -4.31
CA ALA A 163 13.83 26.33 -2.94
C ALA A 163 12.78 27.35 -2.52
N ASP A 164 13.00 28.64 -2.83
CA ASP A 164 12.06 29.73 -2.54
C ASP A 164 10.70 29.45 -3.23
N LEU A 165 10.70 29.02 -4.50
CA LEU A 165 9.49 28.63 -5.22
C LEU A 165 8.72 27.50 -4.52
N ILE A 166 9.42 26.50 -3.95
CA ILE A 166 8.78 25.42 -3.21
C ILE A 166 8.23 25.95 -1.88
N PHE A 167 8.96 26.78 -1.16
CA PHE A 167 8.50 27.37 0.09
C PHE A 167 7.26 28.25 -0.10
N ASP A 168 7.24 29.10 -1.14
CA ASP A 168 6.06 29.89 -1.50
C ASP A 168 4.84 28.98 -1.75
N LYS A 169 5.03 27.85 -2.43
CA LYS A 169 3.96 26.88 -2.66
C LYS A 169 3.49 26.16 -1.38
N ILE A 170 4.39 25.92 -0.44
CA ILE A 170 4.04 25.37 0.87
C ILE A 170 3.20 26.40 1.64
N GLU A 171 3.61 27.66 1.65
CA GLU A 171 2.86 28.74 2.30
C GLU A 171 1.46 28.92 1.72
N ASP A 172 1.32 28.88 0.40
CA ASP A 172 0.03 28.94 -0.31
C ASP A 172 -0.95 27.83 0.13
N ILE A 173 -0.44 26.68 0.60
CA ILE A 173 -1.26 25.52 0.99
C ILE A 173 -1.68 25.59 2.46
N VAL A 174 -0.86 26.20 3.31
CA VAL A 174 -1.10 26.25 4.77
C VAL A 174 -1.76 27.56 5.20
N SER A 175 -1.88 28.55 4.31
CA SER A 175 -2.57 29.83 4.55
C SER A 175 -4.07 29.74 4.25
#